data_025fa422f964067415b80307237c786d
#
_entry.id   025fa422f964067415b80307237c786d
#
_cell.length_a   1.000
_cell.length_b   1.000
_cell.length_c   1.000
_cell.angle_alpha   90.00
_cell.angle_beta   90.00
_cell.angle_gamma   90.00
#
_symmetry.space_group_name_H-M   'P 1'
#
loop_
_entity.id
_entity.type
_entity.pdbx_description
1 polymer ?
#
loop_
_entity_poly.entity_id
_entity_poly.type
_entity_poly.pdbx_seq_one_letter_code
_entity_poly.pdbx_strand_id
1 'polypeptide(L)'
;SFMVTVTPVNDAPLEFGLISPTVLDTFQINSSTDETIPFTWESSFDVDSDVTYKLTVTLDYLGNVYTQDYENITDSSTAISTYEYAVFMTDLNLSLWNIDYVVEASDEEFTVISQAGEFILVNTSLSIASEIIPEAFALHQNYPNPFNPITSLRYDLPQDGLVNVTVYDMIGRLVKTLVNSSQTAGYKSIQWNATNDRNEPISAGLYLYTIQAGDFRQTRKMVLLK
;
A
#
# COMPACT_ATOMS: atom_id res chain seq x y z
N SER A 1 14.37 -31.42 48.37
CA SER A 1 13.83 -31.05 47.04
C SER A 1 13.81 -29.54 46.95
N PHE A 2 14.43 -29.00 45.94
CA PHE A 2 14.30 -27.57 45.61
C PHE A 2 13.13 -27.42 44.64
N MET A 3 12.18 -26.55 44.96
CA MET A 3 11.14 -26.16 44.03
C MET A 3 11.68 -24.96 43.23
N VAL A 4 11.89 -25.13 41.92
CA VAL A 4 12.20 -24.03 41.03
C VAL A 4 10.87 -23.52 40.49
N THR A 5 10.49 -22.32 40.88
CA THR A 5 9.36 -21.64 40.28
C THR A 5 9.90 -20.87 39.08
N VAL A 6 9.54 -21.29 37.90
CA VAL A 6 9.76 -20.49 36.66
C VAL A 6 8.60 -19.53 36.56
N THR A 7 8.87 -18.24 36.65
CA THR A 7 7.89 -17.22 36.33
C THR A 7 7.89 -17.08 34.81
N PRO A 8 6.77 -17.29 34.11
CA PRO A 8 6.68 -16.98 32.70
C PRO A 8 7.05 -15.51 32.47
N VAL A 9 7.85 -15.25 31.48
CA VAL A 9 8.11 -13.88 30.97
C VAL A 9 7.23 -13.76 29.75
N ASN A 10 6.43 -12.70 29.71
CA ASN A 10 5.60 -12.41 28.54
C ASN A 10 6.47 -12.11 27.34
N ASP A 11 6.21 -12.77 26.22
CA ASP A 11 6.88 -12.55 24.94
C ASP A 11 5.99 -11.64 24.07
N ALA A 12 6.54 -10.96 23.09
CA ALA A 12 5.75 -10.14 22.16
C ALA A 12 5.02 -11.02 21.13
N PRO A 13 3.84 -10.59 20.64
CA PRO A 13 3.16 -11.25 19.52
C PRO A 13 4.08 -11.43 18.32
N LEU A 14 3.90 -12.48 17.54
CA LEU A 14 4.70 -12.71 16.32
C LEU A 14 4.40 -11.69 15.23
N GLU A 15 5.42 -11.40 14.41
CA GLU A 15 5.25 -10.59 13.19
C GLU A 15 4.22 -11.24 12.25
N PHE A 16 3.46 -10.41 11.54
CA PHE A 16 2.39 -10.83 10.63
C PHE A 16 2.32 -9.92 9.41
N GLY A 17 1.72 -10.40 8.33
CA GLY A 17 1.56 -9.68 7.07
C GLY A 17 0.13 -9.22 6.83
N LEU A 18 -0.04 -8.16 6.02
CA LEU A 18 -1.32 -7.73 5.49
C LEU A 18 -1.69 -8.56 4.27
N ILE A 19 -2.98 -8.94 4.15
CA ILE A 19 -3.52 -9.72 3.03
C ILE A 19 -4.38 -8.84 2.12
N SER A 20 -5.30 -8.06 2.69
CA SER A 20 -6.23 -7.18 1.96
C SER A 20 -6.65 -6.00 2.85
N PRO A 21 -6.88 -4.81 2.27
CA PRO A 21 -6.67 -4.42 0.88
C PRO A 21 -5.20 -4.43 0.46
N THR A 22 -4.95 -4.62 -0.84
CA THR A 22 -3.63 -4.47 -1.44
C THR A 22 -3.49 -3.10 -2.12
N VAL A 23 -2.28 -2.68 -2.41
CA VAL A 23 -1.96 -1.39 -3.05
C VAL A 23 -2.69 -1.14 -4.38
N LEU A 24 -3.28 -2.15 -4.98
CA LEU A 24 -4.02 -2.08 -6.26
C LEU A 24 -5.54 -2.09 -6.07
N ASP A 25 -6.01 -2.39 -4.86
CA ASP A 25 -7.44 -2.49 -4.61
C ASP A 25 -8.07 -1.10 -4.67
N THR A 26 -9.19 -1.04 -5.39
CA THR A 26 -9.97 0.18 -5.58
C THR A 26 -11.39 -0.07 -5.15
N PHE A 27 -11.87 0.71 -4.20
CA PHE A 27 -13.24 0.62 -3.69
C PHE A 27 -14.04 1.83 -4.17
N GLN A 28 -15.16 1.55 -4.82
CA GLN A 28 -16.13 2.58 -5.15
C GLN A 28 -16.99 2.84 -3.91
N ILE A 29 -17.08 4.10 -3.51
CA ILE A 29 -17.85 4.52 -2.35
C ILE A 29 -18.87 5.58 -2.74
N ASN A 30 -19.98 5.63 -1.99
CA ASN A 30 -21.08 6.52 -2.27
C ASN A 30 -21.70 7.03 -0.95
N SER A 31 -21.94 8.33 -0.83
CA SER A 31 -22.57 8.93 0.35
C SER A 31 -24.06 8.59 0.50
N SER A 32 -24.67 7.89 -0.46
CA SER A 32 -26.05 7.42 -0.39
C SER A 32 -26.19 5.96 0.04
N THR A 33 -25.08 5.22 0.10
CA THR A 33 -25.01 3.81 0.49
C THR A 33 -23.94 3.61 1.55
N ASP A 34 -24.20 2.70 2.49
CA ASP A 34 -23.23 2.30 3.49
C ASP A 34 -22.70 0.92 3.10
N GLU A 35 -21.62 0.93 2.33
CA GLU A 35 -20.88 -0.28 1.96
C GLU A 35 -19.71 -0.49 2.92
N THR A 36 -19.07 -1.65 2.87
CA THR A 36 -17.95 -1.96 3.75
C THR A 36 -16.71 -2.34 2.95
N ILE A 37 -15.53 -1.95 3.48
CA ILE A 37 -14.24 -2.40 2.98
C ILE A 37 -13.74 -3.50 3.92
N PRO A 38 -13.53 -4.73 3.41
CA PRO A 38 -12.96 -5.80 4.20
C PRO A 38 -11.45 -5.64 4.35
N PHE A 39 -10.95 -5.78 5.57
CA PHE A 39 -9.54 -5.86 5.90
C PHE A 39 -9.22 -7.25 6.42
N THR A 40 -8.13 -7.84 5.95
CA THR A 40 -7.65 -9.14 6.39
C THR A 40 -6.13 -9.12 6.52
N TRP A 41 -5.60 -9.84 7.48
CA TRP A 41 -4.18 -10.01 7.75
C TRP A 41 -3.87 -11.41 8.24
N GLU A 42 -2.59 -11.76 8.28
CA GLU A 42 -2.17 -13.02 8.88
C GLU A 42 -2.39 -12.96 10.39
N SER A 43 -2.86 -14.04 10.97
CA SER A 43 -3.04 -14.13 12.41
C SER A 43 -1.69 -14.05 13.12
N SER A 44 -1.50 -13.05 13.98
CA SER A 44 -0.39 -13.05 14.92
C SER A 44 -0.68 -14.03 16.05
N PHE A 45 0.34 -14.66 16.55
CA PHE A 45 0.25 -15.63 17.64
C PHE A 45 1.15 -15.21 18.80
N ASP A 46 0.63 -15.36 19.99
CA ASP A 46 1.36 -15.24 21.24
C ASP A 46 1.23 -16.55 22.04
N VAL A 47 2.29 -16.93 22.75
CA VAL A 47 2.33 -18.19 23.52
C VAL A 47 1.61 -18.07 24.84
N ASP A 48 1.61 -16.87 25.41
CA ASP A 48 1.25 -16.63 26.81
C ASP A 48 -0.05 -15.83 26.95
N SER A 49 -0.47 -15.11 25.91
CA SER A 49 -1.56 -14.12 25.95
C SER A 49 -2.45 -14.16 24.73
N ASP A 50 -3.69 -13.68 24.90
CA ASP A 50 -4.59 -13.43 23.77
C ASP A 50 -4.15 -12.17 23.02
N VAL A 51 -4.11 -12.25 21.68
CA VAL A 51 -3.75 -11.13 20.82
C VAL A 51 -5.00 -10.39 20.38
N THR A 52 -4.97 -9.08 20.56
CA THR A 52 -5.98 -8.15 20.00
C THR A 52 -5.35 -7.28 18.94
N TYR A 53 -6.18 -6.78 18.00
CA TYR A 53 -5.71 -5.95 16.90
C TYR A 53 -6.34 -4.57 16.95
N LYS A 54 -5.57 -3.60 16.46
CA LYS A 54 -6.04 -2.25 16.14
C LYS A 54 -5.71 -1.94 14.68
N LEU A 55 -6.73 -1.56 13.91
CA LEU A 55 -6.57 -1.06 12.55
C LEU A 55 -6.58 0.47 12.59
N THR A 56 -5.54 1.10 12.10
CA THR A 56 -5.46 2.56 11.90
C THR A 56 -5.50 2.87 10.41
N VAL A 57 -6.49 3.61 9.98
CA VAL A 57 -6.65 4.13 8.62
C VAL A 57 -6.22 5.59 8.59
N THR A 58 -5.34 5.94 7.67
CA THR A 58 -4.72 7.26 7.57
C THR A 58 -5.04 7.91 6.23
N LEU A 59 -5.46 9.17 6.31
CA LEU A 59 -5.79 10.00 5.16
C LEU A 59 -4.92 11.27 5.21
N ASP A 60 -4.15 11.51 4.17
CA ASP A 60 -3.39 12.76 4.00
C ASP A 60 -4.09 13.65 2.96
N TYR A 61 -4.57 14.81 3.39
CA TYR A 61 -5.14 15.81 2.51
C TYR A 61 -4.40 17.14 2.66
N LEU A 62 -3.64 17.50 1.63
CA LEU A 62 -2.85 18.74 1.57
C LEU A 62 -1.91 18.93 2.76
N GLY A 63 -1.32 17.83 3.27
CA GLY A 63 -0.43 17.82 4.41
C GLY A 63 -1.15 17.81 5.79
N ASN A 64 -2.48 17.73 5.79
CA ASN A 64 -3.24 17.45 7.00
C ASN A 64 -3.51 15.95 7.09
N VAL A 65 -3.01 15.33 8.13
CA VAL A 65 -3.15 13.89 8.36
C VAL A 65 -4.34 13.65 9.29
N TYR A 66 -5.27 12.84 8.83
CA TYR A 66 -6.43 12.37 9.59
C TYR A 66 -6.29 10.88 9.82
N THR A 67 -6.49 10.44 11.05
CA THR A 67 -6.44 9.02 11.40
C THR A 67 -7.76 8.57 11.99
N GLN A 68 -8.19 7.38 11.64
CA GLN A 68 -9.33 6.70 12.24
C GLN A 68 -8.87 5.35 12.78
N ASP A 69 -9.05 5.13 14.07
CA ASP A 69 -8.68 3.90 14.75
C ASP A 69 -9.91 3.00 14.95
N TYR A 70 -9.73 1.70 14.71
CA TYR A 70 -10.69 0.63 15.00
C TYR A 70 -10.01 -0.36 15.94
N GLU A 71 -10.45 -0.37 17.20
CA GLU A 71 -9.80 -1.09 18.30
C GLU A 71 -10.57 -2.35 18.70
N ASN A 72 -9.96 -3.16 19.56
CA ASN A 72 -10.55 -4.37 20.15
C ASN A 72 -10.99 -5.42 19.12
N ILE A 73 -10.26 -5.53 18.01
CA ILE A 73 -10.51 -6.56 17.00
C ILE A 73 -9.84 -7.85 17.52
N THR A 74 -10.61 -8.93 17.62
CA THR A 74 -10.13 -10.24 18.10
C THR A 74 -9.85 -11.22 16.97
N ASP A 75 -10.40 -10.97 15.78
CA ASP A 75 -10.16 -11.78 14.59
C ASP A 75 -9.07 -11.17 13.72
N SER A 76 -8.44 -11.96 12.86
CA SER A 76 -7.48 -11.48 11.85
C SER A 76 -8.18 -10.82 10.63
N SER A 77 -9.35 -10.26 10.86
CA SER A 77 -10.12 -9.53 9.86
C SER A 77 -11.12 -8.57 10.49
N THR A 78 -11.45 -7.52 9.75
CA THR A 78 -12.55 -6.61 10.08
C THR A 78 -13.11 -5.99 8.80
N ALA A 79 -14.22 -5.28 8.91
CA ALA A 79 -14.78 -4.51 7.81
C ALA A 79 -15.19 -3.13 8.33
N ILE A 80 -14.81 -2.08 7.60
CA ILE A 80 -15.14 -0.69 7.97
C ILE A 80 -16.21 -0.13 7.04
N SER A 81 -17.11 0.69 7.60
CA SER A 81 -18.10 1.43 6.83
C SER A 81 -17.43 2.46 5.93
N THR A 82 -17.93 2.61 4.71
CA THR A 82 -17.44 3.60 3.75
C THR A 82 -18.17 4.94 3.83
N TYR A 83 -19.27 4.99 4.56
CA TYR A 83 -20.17 6.14 4.57
C TYR A 83 -19.47 7.46 4.95
N GLU A 84 -18.77 7.47 6.08
CA GLU A 84 -18.06 8.67 6.57
C GLU A 84 -16.98 9.13 5.59
N TYR A 85 -16.26 8.21 4.99
CA TYR A 85 -15.26 8.51 3.96
C TYR A 85 -15.90 9.13 2.72
N ALA A 86 -17.04 8.58 2.26
CA ALA A 86 -17.76 9.10 1.11
C ALA A 86 -18.34 10.50 1.37
N VAL A 87 -18.88 10.75 2.56
CA VAL A 87 -19.34 12.09 2.98
C VAL A 87 -18.18 13.08 2.98
N PHE A 88 -17.08 12.73 3.65
CA PHE A 88 -15.89 13.58 3.74
C PHE A 88 -15.28 13.90 2.37
N MET A 89 -15.15 12.89 1.49
CA MET A 89 -14.69 13.09 0.12
C MET A 89 -15.64 13.98 -0.69
N THR A 90 -16.95 13.86 -0.46
CA THR A 90 -17.96 14.69 -1.14
C THR A 90 -17.85 16.15 -0.69
N ASP A 91 -17.71 16.42 0.59
CA ASP A 91 -17.55 17.76 1.16
C ASP A 91 -16.27 18.45 0.66
N LEU A 92 -15.20 17.70 0.44
CA LEU A 92 -13.95 18.18 -0.12
C LEU A 92 -13.92 18.18 -1.66
N ASN A 93 -15.00 17.75 -2.32
CA ASN A 93 -15.10 17.58 -3.78
C ASN A 93 -13.99 16.67 -4.34
N LEU A 94 -13.68 15.58 -3.64
CA LEU A 94 -12.66 14.60 -4.03
C LEU A 94 -13.32 13.40 -4.70
N SER A 95 -12.91 13.12 -5.92
CA SER A 95 -13.36 11.95 -6.68
C SER A 95 -12.50 10.71 -6.44
N LEU A 96 -11.25 10.90 -5.99
CA LEU A 96 -10.30 9.83 -5.72
C LEU A 96 -9.43 10.17 -4.52
N TRP A 97 -9.11 9.16 -3.71
CA TRP A 97 -8.18 9.29 -2.59
C TRP A 97 -7.36 8.03 -2.36
N ASN A 98 -6.05 8.20 -2.15
CA ASN A 98 -5.17 7.13 -1.68
C ASN A 98 -5.24 7.07 -0.15
N ILE A 99 -5.48 5.89 0.36
CA ILE A 99 -5.64 5.63 1.79
C ILE A 99 -4.49 4.72 2.23
N ASP A 100 -3.82 5.10 3.30
CA ASP A 100 -2.83 4.28 3.97
C ASP A 100 -3.46 3.61 5.20
N TYR A 101 -2.99 2.42 5.57
CA TYR A 101 -3.41 1.78 6.80
C TYR A 101 -2.31 0.91 7.40
N VAL A 102 -2.39 0.71 8.71
CA VAL A 102 -1.55 -0.23 9.46
C VAL A 102 -2.42 -1.05 10.41
N VAL A 103 -1.95 -2.23 10.76
CA VAL A 103 -2.55 -3.06 11.80
C VAL A 103 -1.51 -3.27 12.90
N GLU A 104 -1.93 -3.07 14.14
CA GLU A 104 -1.16 -3.35 15.34
C GLU A 104 -1.72 -4.61 16.00
N ALA A 105 -0.87 -5.55 16.37
CA ALA A 105 -1.21 -6.72 17.18
C ALA A 105 -0.62 -6.52 18.58
N SER A 106 -1.43 -6.66 19.62
CA SER A 106 -1.02 -6.42 21.01
C SER A 106 -1.54 -7.51 21.95
N ASP A 107 -0.72 -7.84 22.93
CA ASP A 107 -1.02 -8.70 24.09
C ASP A 107 -1.25 -7.90 25.38
N GLU A 108 -1.47 -6.57 25.28
CA GLU A 108 -1.58 -5.53 26.32
C GLU A 108 -0.22 -5.03 26.87
N GLU A 109 0.87 -5.82 26.79
CA GLU A 109 2.21 -5.42 27.27
C GLU A 109 3.12 -5.02 26.09
N PHE A 110 3.04 -5.75 24.99
CA PHE A 110 3.82 -5.50 23.78
C PHE A 110 2.92 -5.27 22.58
N THR A 111 3.47 -4.57 21.59
CA THR A 111 2.78 -4.30 20.33
C THR A 111 3.71 -4.55 19.15
N VAL A 112 3.21 -5.28 18.15
CA VAL A 112 3.87 -5.49 16.86
C VAL A 112 3.04 -4.83 15.78
N ILE A 113 3.70 -4.04 14.91
CA ILE A 113 3.04 -3.27 13.86
C ILE A 113 3.31 -3.94 12.51
N SER A 114 2.27 -4.11 11.71
CA SER A 114 2.39 -4.58 10.32
C SER A 114 3.16 -3.59 9.45
N GLN A 115 3.59 -4.03 8.27
CA GLN A 115 3.93 -3.07 7.21
C GLN A 115 2.69 -2.26 6.83
N ALA A 116 2.89 -1.01 6.37
CA ALA A 116 1.76 -0.21 5.91
C ALA A 116 1.16 -0.77 4.62
N GLY A 117 -0.17 -0.82 4.56
CA GLY A 117 -0.94 -1.11 3.36
C GLY A 117 -1.47 0.16 2.73
N GLU A 118 -1.85 0.08 1.47
CA GLU A 118 -2.48 1.17 0.71
C GLU A 118 -3.62 0.63 -0.14
N PHE A 119 -4.65 1.44 -0.36
CA PHE A 119 -5.73 1.20 -1.33
C PHE A 119 -6.32 2.53 -1.82
N ILE A 120 -7.22 2.46 -2.79
CA ILE A 120 -7.80 3.64 -3.43
C ILE A 120 -9.30 3.68 -3.17
N LEU A 121 -9.80 4.84 -2.73
CA LEU A 121 -11.22 5.16 -2.69
C LEU A 121 -11.61 6.00 -3.91
N VAL A 122 -12.72 5.62 -4.55
CA VAL A 122 -13.35 6.34 -5.66
C VAL A 122 -14.75 6.77 -5.23
N ASN A 123 -14.96 8.07 -5.11
CA ASN A 123 -16.24 8.62 -4.70
C ASN A 123 -17.18 8.76 -5.91
N THR A 124 -18.18 7.91 -5.97
CA THR A 124 -19.21 7.89 -7.02
C THR A 124 -20.40 8.81 -6.74
N SER A 125 -20.47 9.45 -5.55
CA SER A 125 -21.49 10.45 -5.22
C SER A 125 -21.32 11.72 -6.05
N LEU A 126 -20.10 12.05 -6.42
CA LEU A 126 -19.79 13.13 -7.33
C LEU A 126 -20.09 12.63 -8.76
N SER A 127 -21.30 12.85 -9.24
CA SER A 127 -21.74 12.41 -10.57
C SER A 127 -20.83 12.94 -11.67
N ILE A 128 -19.77 12.23 -11.97
CA ILE A 128 -19.11 12.28 -13.27
C ILE A 128 -18.60 10.85 -13.53
N ALA A 129 -19.29 10.12 -14.39
CA ALA A 129 -18.71 9.01 -15.12
C ALA A 129 -17.70 9.56 -16.15
N SER A 130 -16.76 10.38 -15.74
CA SER A 130 -15.54 10.65 -16.48
C SER A 130 -14.47 9.76 -15.83
N GLU A 131 -13.84 8.93 -16.63
CA GLU A 131 -12.63 8.22 -16.23
C GLU A 131 -11.77 9.15 -15.38
N ILE A 132 -11.40 8.71 -14.19
CA ILE A 132 -10.57 9.52 -13.30
C ILE A 132 -9.19 9.57 -13.94
N ILE A 133 -8.96 10.67 -14.68
CA ILE A 133 -7.72 10.89 -15.42
C ILE A 133 -6.86 11.84 -14.57
N PRO A 134 -5.61 11.49 -14.27
CA PRO A 134 -4.68 12.39 -13.62
C PRO A 134 -4.53 13.70 -14.40
N GLU A 135 -4.39 14.82 -13.72
CA GLU A 135 -4.18 16.12 -14.38
C GLU A 135 -2.76 16.26 -14.95
N ALA A 136 -1.78 15.53 -14.43
CA ALA A 136 -0.39 15.60 -14.85
C ALA A 136 0.28 14.23 -14.82
N PHE A 137 1.35 14.08 -15.62
CA PHE A 137 2.23 12.91 -15.50
C PHE A 137 2.96 12.93 -14.16
N ALA A 138 3.01 11.80 -13.49
CA ALA A 138 3.81 11.63 -12.29
C ALA A 138 4.44 10.22 -12.24
N LEU A 139 5.59 10.10 -11.57
CA LEU A 139 6.17 8.85 -11.13
C LEU A 139 6.28 8.89 -9.61
N HIS A 140 5.58 8.00 -8.92
CA HIS A 140 5.57 7.96 -7.47
C HIS A 140 6.76 7.19 -6.91
N GLN A 141 7.04 7.36 -5.62
CA GLN A 141 8.01 6.55 -4.91
C GLN A 141 7.50 5.11 -4.88
N ASN A 142 8.39 4.14 -5.17
CA ASN A 142 8.03 2.73 -5.04
C ASN A 142 7.73 2.39 -3.59
N TYR A 143 6.81 1.48 -3.37
CA TYR A 143 6.43 1.02 -2.04
C TYR A 143 6.32 -0.52 -2.00
N PRO A 144 6.86 -1.17 -0.95
CA PRO A 144 7.75 -0.59 0.07
C PRO A 144 9.10 -0.11 -0.49
N ASN A 145 9.78 0.80 0.22
CA ASN A 145 11.14 1.22 -0.07
C ASN A 145 11.86 1.63 1.23
N PRO A 146 12.84 0.87 1.75
CA PRO A 146 13.44 -0.33 1.12
C PRO A 146 12.47 -1.50 0.95
N PHE A 147 12.74 -2.42 0.01
CA PHE A 147 11.87 -3.55 -0.31
C PHE A 147 12.61 -4.89 -0.32
N ASN A 148 11.84 -6.03 -0.15
CA ASN A 148 12.39 -7.39 -0.12
C ASN A 148 11.32 -8.45 -0.49
N PRO A 149 11.40 -9.16 -1.59
CA PRO A 149 12.00 -8.75 -2.88
C PRO A 149 10.99 -7.98 -3.74
N ILE A 150 9.78 -7.76 -3.25
CA ILE A 150 8.64 -7.22 -4.02
C ILE A 150 8.43 -5.75 -3.69
N THR A 151 8.16 -4.95 -4.73
CA THR A 151 7.76 -3.54 -4.61
C THR A 151 6.82 -3.16 -5.72
N SER A 152 5.96 -2.19 -5.48
CA SER A 152 5.05 -1.60 -6.47
C SER A 152 5.55 -0.24 -6.92
N LEU A 153 5.52 0.01 -8.22
CA LEU A 153 5.81 1.29 -8.84
C LEU A 153 4.51 1.87 -9.38
N ARG A 154 4.19 3.09 -8.96
CA ARG A 154 2.98 3.79 -9.41
C ARG A 154 3.34 4.97 -10.28
N TYR A 155 2.51 5.24 -11.27
CA TYR A 155 2.65 6.39 -12.17
C TYR A 155 1.30 6.83 -12.74
N ASP A 156 1.21 8.10 -13.07
CA ASP A 156 0.00 8.76 -13.49
C ASP A 156 0.12 9.17 -14.96
N LEU A 157 -0.91 8.87 -15.75
CA LEU A 157 -0.98 9.17 -17.17
C LEU A 157 -2.20 10.09 -17.43
N PRO A 158 -2.01 11.38 -17.73
CA PRO A 158 -3.10 12.29 -18.03
C PRO A 158 -3.69 12.07 -19.44
N GLN A 159 -3.04 11.28 -20.27
CA GLN A 159 -3.47 10.97 -21.63
C GLN A 159 -2.95 9.62 -22.08
N ASP A 160 -3.61 9.04 -23.08
CA ASP A 160 -3.17 7.81 -23.73
C ASP A 160 -1.80 7.99 -24.39
N GLY A 161 -0.96 6.97 -24.35
CA GLY A 161 0.34 7.05 -24.98
C GLY A 161 1.21 5.81 -24.81
N LEU A 162 2.34 5.81 -25.53
CA LEU A 162 3.38 4.82 -25.35
C LEU A 162 4.12 5.08 -24.03
N VAL A 163 4.13 4.09 -23.16
CA VAL A 163 4.78 4.15 -21.86
C VAL A 163 5.92 3.16 -21.81
N ASN A 164 7.07 3.62 -21.35
CA ASN A 164 8.22 2.79 -21.05
C ASN A 164 8.63 2.99 -19.59
N VAL A 165 8.61 1.89 -18.80
CA VAL A 165 9.10 1.88 -17.42
C VAL A 165 10.26 0.90 -17.32
N THR A 166 11.42 1.41 -16.95
CA THR A 166 12.67 0.63 -16.94
C THR A 166 13.42 0.79 -15.62
N VAL A 167 14.09 -0.29 -15.23
CA VAL A 167 14.96 -0.34 -14.05
C VAL A 167 16.41 -0.42 -14.48
N TYR A 168 17.28 0.38 -13.81
CA TYR A 168 18.71 0.46 -14.05
C TYR A 168 19.50 0.22 -12.77
N ASP A 169 20.71 -0.29 -12.88
CA ASP A 169 21.68 -0.27 -11.80
C ASP A 169 22.36 1.11 -11.67
N MET A 170 23.21 1.25 -10.65
CA MET A 170 23.89 2.53 -10.34
C MET A 170 24.94 2.96 -11.40
N ILE A 171 25.34 2.06 -12.30
CA ILE A 171 26.22 2.40 -13.42
C ILE A 171 25.47 2.61 -14.74
N GLY A 172 24.12 2.66 -14.66
CA GLY A 172 23.25 2.94 -15.80
C GLY A 172 22.98 1.75 -16.74
N ARG A 173 23.31 0.53 -16.34
CA ARG A 173 22.97 -0.66 -17.12
C ARG A 173 21.51 -1.03 -16.93
N LEU A 174 20.81 -1.35 -18.02
CA LEU A 174 19.44 -1.86 -17.96
C LEU A 174 19.39 -3.16 -17.18
N VAL A 175 18.49 -3.25 -16.22
CA VAL A 175 18.22 -4.44 -15.41
C VAL A 175 16.92 -5.09 -15.85
N LYS A 176 15.84 -4.31 -15.96
CA LYS A 176 14.52 -4.82 -16.30
C LYS A 176 13.72 -3.78 -17.06
N THR A 177 13.00 -4.20 -18.09
CA THR A 177 11.91 -3.44 -18.71
C THR A 177 10.60 -3.93 -18.12
N LEU A 178 9.94 -3.09 -17.33
CA LEU A 178 8.68 -3.43 -16.65
C LEU A 178 7.48 -3.17 -17.55
N VAL A 179 7.50 -2.06 -18.28
CA VAL A 179 6.44 -1.66 -19.22
C VAL A 179 7.10 -1.16 -20.50
N ASN A 180 6.56 -1.57 -21.64
CA ASN A 180 6.90 -1.04 -22.96
C ASN A 180 5.70 -1.24 -23.91
N SER A 181 4.63 -0.48 -23.69
CA SER A 181 3.38 -0.62 -24.45
C SER A 181 2.56 0.67 -24.43
N SER A 182 1.64 0.78 -25.38
CA SER A 182 0.60 1.81 -25.31
C SER A 182 -0.34 1.54 -24.15
N GLN A 183 -0.60 2.55 -23.35
CA GLN A 183 -1.51 2.52 -22.22
C GLN A 183 -2.51 3.66 -22.30
N THR A 184 -3.71 3.43 -21.77
CA THR A 184 -4.74 4.46 -21.63
C THR A 184 -4.38 5.41 -20.49
N ALA A 185 -4.94 6.62 -20.52
CA ALA A 185 -4.91 7.55 -19.39
C ALA A 185 -5.37 6.88 -18.08
N GLY A 186 -4.99 7.45 -16.96
CA GLY A 186 -5.37 6.96 -15.62
C GLY A 186 -4.18 6.69 -14.71
N TYR A 187 -4.49 6.28 -13.48
CA TYR A 187 -3.53 5.86 -12.47
C TYR A 187 -3.09 4.42 -12.76
N LYS A 188 -1.78 4.18 -12.78
CA LYS A 188 -1.18 2.90 -13.15
C LYS A 188 -0.25 2.39 -12.06
N SER A 189 -0.21 1.07 -11.93
CA SER A 189 0.74 0.41 -11.03
C SER A 189 1.34 -0.81 -11.71
N ILE A 190 2.57 -1.14 -11.36
CA ILE A 190 3.28 -2.34 -11.78
C ILE A 190 4.10 -2.88 -10.63
N GLN A 191 3.93 -4.15 -10.34
CA GLN A 191 4.73 -4.84 -9.33
C GLN A 191 6.02 -5.38 -9.92
N TRP A 192 7.11 -5.28 -9.16
CA TRP A 192 8.42 -5.83 -9.52
C TRP A 192 8.97 -6.68 -8.37
N ASN A 193 9.44 -7.87 -8.70
CA ASN A 193 9.95 -8.89 -7.79
C ASN A 193 11.48 -9.01 -7.78
N ALA A 194 12.21 -7.92 -8.01
CA ALA A 194 13.67 -7.87 -8.01
C ALA A 194 14.34 -8.88 -8.95
N THR A 195 13.82 -9.04 -10.17
CA THR A 195 14.43 -9.88 -11.21
C THR A 195 14.88 -9.05 -12.42
N ASN A 196 15.87 -9.55 -13.15
CA ASN A 196 16.29 -8.98 -14.44
C ASN A 196 15.37 -9.42 -15.61
N ASP A 197 15.68 -9.00 -16.84
CA ASP A 197 14.91 -9.39 -18.04
C ASP A 197 14.92 -10.91 -18.33
N ARG A 198 15.86 -11.66 -17.74
CA ARG A 198 15.93 -13.13 -17.81
C ARG A 198 15.15 -13.80 -16.68
N ASN A 199 14.46 -13.03 -15.83
CA ASN A 199 13.80 -13.47 -14.61
C ASN A 199 14.76 -14.06 -13.55
N GLU A 200 16.03 -13.70 -13.59
CA GLU A 200 17.03 -14.08 -12.59
C GLU A 200 17.01 -13.06 -11.45
N PRO A 201 17.06 -13.48 -10.17
CA PRO A 201 17.15 -12.56 -9.04
C PRO A 201 18.38 -11.66 -9.12
N ILE A 202 18.23 -10.42 -8.72
CA ILE A 202 19.32 -9.45 -8.68
C ILE A 202 19.87 -9.29 -7.26
N SER A 203 21.05 -8.69 -7.13
CA SER A 203 21.69 -8.46 -5.82
C SER A 203 21.05 -7.33 -5.07
N ALA A 204 21.06 -7.39 -3.74
CA ALA A 204 20.72 -6.25 -2.88
C ALA A 204 21.53 -5.02 -3.25
N GLY A 205 20.92 -3.86 -3.18
CA GLY A 205 21.56 -2.61 -3.55
C GLY A 205 20.61 -1.50 -3.94
N LEU A 206 21.19 -0.42 -4.44
CA LEU A 206 20.46 0.74 -4.94
C LEU A 206 20.22 0.60 -6.44
N TYR A 207 18.98 0.86 -6.86
CA TYR A 207 18.52 0.84 -8.26
C TYR A 207 17.81 2.14 -8.60
N LEU A 208 17.77 2.46 -9.88
CA LEU A 208 17.00 3.57 -10.43
C LEU A 208 15.90 3.02 -11.30
N TYR A 209 14.71 3.61 -11.23
CA TYR A 209 13.65 3.33 -12.19
C TYR A 209 13.20 4.61 -12.86
N THR A 210 12.92 4.51 -14.15
CA THR A 210 12.57 5.65 -15.00
C THR A 210 11.30 5.34 -15.75
N ILE A 211 10.39 6.29 -15.78
CA ILE A 211 9.28 6.32 -16.73
C ILE A 211 9.61 7.27 -17.88
N GLN A 212 9.18 6.90 -19.08
CA GLN A 212 9.08 7.78 -20.24
C GLN A 212 7.70 7.59 -20.86
N ALA A 213 6.94 8.69 -20.99
CA ALA A 213 5.64 8.75 -21.63
C ALA A 213 5.55 10.03 -22.47
N GLY A 214 5.68 9.90 -23.80
CA GLY A 214 5.88 11.04 -24.69
C GLY A 214 7.13 11.83 -24.30
N ASP A 215 6.97 13.14 -24.10
CA ASP A 215 8.04 14.05 -23.66
C ASP A 215 8.31 13.99 -22.14
N PHE A 216 7.40 13.39 -21.37
CA PHE A 216 7.59 13.27 -19.94
C PHE A 216 8.62 12.20 -19.61
N ARG A 217 9.57 12.54 -18.74
CA ARG A 217 10.56 11.64 -18.22
C ARG A 217 10.86 11.94 -16.75
N GLN A 218 10.76 10.94 -15.90
CA GLN A 218 11.10 11.05 -14.48
C GLN A 218 11.84 9.81 -14.01
N THR A 219 12.78 10.00 -13.08
CA THR A 219 13.58 8.93 -12.49
C THR A 219 13.51 9.01 -10.97
N ARG A 220 13.40 7.86 -10.32
CA ARG A 220 13.46 7.72 -8.86
C ARG A 220 14.42 6.61 -8.46
N LYS A 221 14.81 6.62 -7.19
CA LYS A 221 15.69 5.61 -6.58
C LYS A 221 14.90 4.65 -5.70
N MET A 222 15.35 3.41 -5.64
CA MET A 222 14.82 2.38 -4.76
C MET A 222 15.94 1.53 -4.17
N VAL A 223 15.70 0.93 -3.01
CA VAL A 223 16.67 0.13 -2.27
C VAL A 223 16.12 -1.28 -2.09
N LEU A 224 16.81 -2.26 -2.69
CA LEU A 224 16.53 -3.68 -2.49
C LEU A 224 17.33 -4.18 -1.28
N LEU A 225 16.64 -4.74 -0.31
CA LEU A 225 17.24 -5.49 0.81
C LEU A 225 17.54 -6.94 0.38
N LYS A 226 18.19 -7.66 1.25
CA LYS A 226 18.57 -9.06 1.00
C LYS A 226 17.65 -9.98 1.77
#